data_4031d0dd407d92741b298b17ab1289d2
#
_entry.id   4031d0dd407d92741b298b17ab1289d2
#
_cell.length_a   1.000
_cell.length_b   1.000
_cell.length_c   1.000
_cell.angle_alpha   90.00
_cell.angle_beta   90.00
_cell.angle_gamma   90.00
#
_symmetry.space_group_name_H-M   'P 1'
#
loop_
_entity.id
_entity.type
_entity.pdbx_description
1 polymer ?
#
loop_
_entity_poly.entity_id
_entity_poly.type
_entity_poly.pdbx_seq_one_letter_code
_entity_poly.pdbx_strand_id
1 'polypeptide(L)'
;MFCKNWTKKEWLRCLLCFVIYFALILVSELPGFASPLYWVLCPVVAASLGAGPLTCVMNMGKGPGGAAALPVLWFIVMKIMGEFSMPLMIIGMLCMMILAEAVRARVGYEKKSSIRAATPFLSLIVFASFLPLYFQTDAYYNGALEEMGADYAAKIASYGSFGMFLLVLVLCVIAGMISERLSEKILKMEEPERPLFLHN
;
A
#
# COMPACT_ATOMS: atom_id res chain seq x y z
N MET A 1 -4.72 10.87 17.45
CA MET A 1 -4.17 10.01 18.51
C MET A 1 -4.17 8.59 17.99
N PHE A 2 -3.11 8.23 17.28
CA PHE A 2 -2.98 6.93 16.59
C PHE A 2 -2.72 5.83 17.61
N CYS A 3 -3.37 4.68 17.44
CA CYS A 3 -3.12 3.43 18.18
C CYS A 3 -3.09 3.55 19.72
N LYS A 4 -3.91 4.41 20.31
CA LYS A 4 -3.89 4.74 21.74
C LYS A 4 -4.08 3.53 22.69
N ASN A 5 -4.67 2.45 22.20
CA ASN A 5 -5.04 1.27 23.00
C ASN A 5 -4.21 0.03 22.69
N TRP A 6 -3.10 0.16 21.95
CA TRP A 6 -2.28 -0.98 21.61
C TRP A 6 -1.40 -1.40 22.79
N THR A 7 -1.40 -2.69 23.08
CA THR A 7 -0.51 -3.33 24.05
C THR A 7 0.91 -3.42 23.48
N LYS A 8 1.92 -3.61 24.36
CA LYS A 8 3.31 -3.84 23.92
C LYS A 8 3.42 -5.02 22.93
N LYS A 9 2.58 -6.05 23.10
CA LYS A 9 2.54 -7.25 22.26
C LYS A 9 2.01 -6.94 20.85
N GLU A 10 1.02 -6.06 20.74
CA GLU A 10 0.48 -5.60 19.46
C GLU A 10 1.46 -4.70 18.71
N TRP A 11 2.17 -3.83 19.41
CA TRP A 11 3.27 -3.04 18.84
C TRP A 11 4.39 -3.93 18.30
N LEU A 12 4.81 -4.95 19.01
CA LEU A 12 5.83 -5.89 18.54
C LEU A 12 5.36 -6.66 17.29
N ARG A 13 4.12 -7.10 17.26
CA ARG A 13 3.52 -7.73 16.08
C ARG A 13 3.42 -6.77 14.90
N CYS A 14 3.05 -5.52 15.13
CA CYS A 14 3.03 -4.50 14.10
C CYS A 14 4.42 -4.28 13.51
N LEU A 15 5.45 -4.20 14.34
CA LEU A 15 6.84 -4.08 13.88
C LEU A 15 7.28 -5.29 13.06
N LEU A 16 6.93 -6.51 13.48
CA LEU A 16 7.19 -7.72 12.69
C LEU A 16 6.48 -7.69 11.34
N CYS A 17 5.19 -7.32 11.32
CA CYS A 17 4.45 -7.13 10.08
C CYS A 17 5.07 -6.05 9.20
N PHE A 18 5.63 -4.99 9.80
CA PHE A 18 6.35 -3.95 9.06
C PHE A 18 7.62 -4.49 8.40
N VAL A 19 8.44 -5.24 9.10
CA VAL A 19 9.66 -5.85 8.53
C VAL A 19 9.30 -6.76 7.35
N ILE A 20 8.25 -7.57 7.48
CA ILE A 20 7.77 -8.44 6.41
C ILE A 20 7.24 -7.59 5.23
N TYR A 21 6.42 -6.59 5.51
CA TYR A 21 5.86 -5.66 4.52
C TYR A 21 6.97 -4.97 3.73
N PHE A 22 7.95 -4.41 4.42
CA PHE A 22 9.09 -3.72 3.82
C PHE A 22 9.92 -4.67 2.94
N ALA A 23 10.25 -5.86 3.44
CA ALA A 23 10.98 -6.86 2.66
C ALA A 23 10.22 -7.29 1.40
N LEU A 24 8.89 -7.48 1.48
CA LEU A 24 8.07 -7.87 0.34
C LEU A 24 8.01 -6.77 -0.73
N ILE A 25 7.94 -5.49 -0.32
CA ILE A 25 8.00 -4.36 -1.26
C ILE A 25 9.36 -4.31 -1.94
N LEU A 26 10.47 -4.37 -1.19
CA LEU A 26 11.83 -4.38 -1.77
C LEU A 26 12.00 -5.53 -2.77
N VAL A 27 11.57 -6.74 -2.42
CA VAL A 27 11.62 -7.89 -3.34
C VAL A 27 10.78 -7.65 -4.59
N SER A 28 9.64 -6.95 -4.47
CA SER A 28 8.80 -6.62 -5.62
C SER A 28 9.46 -5.61 -6.57
N GLU A 29 10.39 -4.81 -6.10
CA GLU A 29 11.09 -3.78 -6.90
C GLU A 29 12.33 -4.35 -7.62
N LEU A 30 12.98 -5.39 -7.07
CA LEU A 30 14.23 -5.93 -7.60
C LEU A 30 14.23 -6.25 -9.11
N PRO A 31 13.20 -6.95 -9.68
CA PRO A 31 13.19 -7.21 -11.11
C PRO A 31 13.01 -5.96 -11.97
N GLY A 32 12.55 -4.87 -11.36
CA GLY A 32 12.40 -3.58 -12.01
C GLY A 32 13.73 -3.02 -12.50
N PHE A 33 14.81 -3.21 -11.77
CA PHE A 33 16.16 -2.76 -12.21
C PHE A 33 16.62 -3.40 -13.53
N ALA A 34 16.11 -4.59 -13.85
CA ALA A 34 16.40 -5.28 -15.10
C ALA A 34 15.39 -4.99 -16.22
N SER A 35 14.18 -4.52 -15.90
CA SER A 35 13.10 -4.33 -16.86
C SER A 35 12.27 -3.08 -16.60
N PRO A 36 12.34 -2.06 -17.48
CA PRO A 36 11.54 -0.86 -17.37
C PRO A 36 10.02 -1.11 -17.32
N LEU A 37 9.53 -2.10 -18.06
CA LEU A 37 8.11 -2.48 -18.00
C LEU A 37 7.74 -3.05 -16.64
N TYR A 38 8.59 -3.91 -16.08
CA TYR A 38 8.35 -4.46 -14.75
C TYR A 38 8.38 -3.37 -13.69
N TRP A 39 9.31 -2.40 -13.81
CA TRP A 39 9.36 -1.24 -12.91
C TRP A 39 8.02 -0.52 -12.83
N VAL A 40 7.40 -0.25 -13.98
CA VAL A 40 6.07 0.40 -14.04
C VAL A 40 4.96 -0.50 -13.46
N LEU A 41 5.10 -1.82 -13.54
CA LEU A 41 4.13 -2.79 -13.01
C LEU A 41 4.42 -3.22 -11.57
N CYS A 42 5.58 -2.89 -10.99
CA CYS A 42 5.94 -3.33 -9.65
C CYS A 42 4.92 -2.90 -8.55
N PRO A 43 4.21 -1.76 -8.65
CA PRO A 43 3.15 -1.44 -7.69
C PRO A 43 2.03 -2.48 -7.62
N VAL A 44 1.76 -3.18 -8.73
CA VAL A 44 0.75 -4.27 -8.75
C VAL A 44 1.22 -5.47 -7.93
N VAL A 45 2.49 -5.82 -8.07
CA VAL A 45 3.11 -6.90 -7.28
C VAL A 45 3.20 -6.50 -5.81
N ALA A 46 3.62 -5.28 -5.53
CA ALA A 46 3.67 -4.72 -4.18
C ALA A 46 2.29 -4.69 -3.51
N ALA A 47 1.23 -4.31 -4.24
CA ALA A 47 -0.14 -4.35 -3.76
C ALA A 47 -0.59 -5.77 -3.39
N SER A 48 -0.19 -6.75 -4.20
CA SER A 48 -0.49 -8.17 -3.93
C SER A 48 0.23 -8.68 -2.69
N LEU A 49 1.53 -8.48 -2.61
CA LEU A 49 2.37 -9.01 -1.52
C LEU A 49 2.13 -8.27 -0.20
N GLY A 50 1.91 -6.96 -0.26
CA GLY A 50 1.69 -6.11 0.90
C GLY A 50 0.33 -6.30 1.57
N ALA A 51 -0.66 -6.87 0.89
CA ALA A 51 -2.00 -7.03 1.44
C ALA A 51 -2.04 -7.89 2.72
N GLY A 52 -1.24 -8.95 2.82
CA GLY A 52 -1.18 -9.82 4.00
C GLY A 52 -0.79 -9.09 5.28
N PRO A 53 0.38 -8.48 5.36
CA PRO A 53 0.79 -7.67 6.51
C PRO A 53 -0.18 -6.54 6.84
N LEU A 54 -0.71 -5.82 5.84
CA LEU A 54 -1.70 -4.76 6.03
C LEU A 54 -2.99 -5.29 6.66
N THR A 55 -3.53 -6.39 6.16
CA THR A 55 -4.70 -7.07 6.72
C THR A 55 -4.47 -7.51 8.16
N CYS A 56 -3.29 -8.08 8.45
CA CYS A 56 -2.91 -8.50 9.80
C CYS A 56 -2.92 -7.32 10.78
N VAL A 57 -2.29 -6.21 10.43
CA VAL A 57 -2.22 -5.01 11.30
C VAL A 57 -3.58 -4.35 11.45
N MET A 58 -4.38 -4.25 10.38
CA MET A 58 -5.74 -3.71 10.47
C MET A 58 -6.66 -4.57 11.35
N ASN A 59 -6.46 -5.89 11.36
CA ASN A 59 -7.23 -6.80 12.21
C ASN A 59 -6.85 -6.68 13.69
N MET A 60 -5.58 -6.42 13.99
CA MET A 60 -5.12 -6.13 15.36
C MET A 60 -5.61 -4.75 15.83
N GLY A 61 -5.51 -3.76 14.96
CA GLY A 61 -5.85 -2.37 15.24
C GLY A 61 -7.35 -2.10 15.13
N LYS A 62 -8.14 -2.51 16.13
CA LYS A 62 -9.58 -2.26 16.23
C LYS A 62 -9.95 -0.79 16.55
N GLY A 63 -9.10 0.14 16.18
CA GLY A 63 -9.25 1.57 16.42
C GLY A 63 -8.56 2.42 15.35
N PRO A 64 -8.57 3.75 15.51
CA PRO A 64 -7.93 4.67 14.57
C PRO A 64 -6.43 4.39 14.43
N GLY A 65 -5.91 4.48 13.21
CA GLY A 65 -4.50 4.35 12.89
C GLY A 65 -4.06 2.97 12.41
N GLY A 66 -4.93 1.95 12.50
CA GLY A 66 -4.57 0.59 12.07
C GLY A 66 -4.26 0.49 10.57
N ALA A 67 -4.95 1.24 9.72
CA ALA A 67 -4.67 1.26 8.29
C ALA A 67 -3.41 2.08 7.95
N ALA A 68 -3.12 3.13 8.72
CA ALA A 68 -1.99 4.01 8.47
C ALA A 68 -0.66 3.49 9.07
N ALA A 69 -0.69 2.53 10.00
CA ALA A 69 0.49 2.13 10.79
C ALA A 69 1.66 1.66 9.91
N LEU A 70 1.45 0.68 9.02
CA LEU A 70 2.52 0.20 8.13
C LEU A 70 2.93 1.23 7.07
N PRO A 71 2.00 1.90 6.37
CA PRO A 71 2.35 2.95 5.42
C PRO A 71 3.14 4.11 6.02
N VAL A 72 2.83 4.52 7.25
CA VAL A 72 3.60 5.58 7.94
C VAL A 72 5.02 5.13 8.24
N LEU A 73 5.19 3.90 8.76
CA LEU A 73 6.52 3.34 9.01
C LEU A 73 7.32 3.22 7.71
N TRP A 74 6.70 2.74 6.63
CA TRP A 74 7.33 2.65 5.32
C TRP A 74 7.74 4.03 4.82
N PHE A 75 6.84 5.02 4.89
CA PHE A 75 7.13 6.40 4.51
C PHE A 75 8.33 6.98 5.26
N ILE A 76 8.40 6.75 6.59
CA ILE A 76 9.50 7.25 7.41
C ILE A 76 10.84 6.62 6.97
N VAL A 77 10.88 5.30 6.75
CA VAL A 77 12.11 4.61 6.32
C VAL A 77 12.54 5.10 4.94
N MET A 78 11.63 5.16 3.97
CA MET A 78 11.94 5.61 2.61
C MET A 78 12.40 7.08 2.60
N LYS A 79 11.82 7.93 3.46
CA LYS A 79 12.27 9.32 3.60
C LYS A 79 13.68 9.42 4.18
N ILE A 80 14.03 8.56 5.15
CA ILE A 80 15.39 8.49 5.70
C ILE A 80 16.39 8.01 4.63
N MET A 81 15.97 7.10 3.74
CA MET A 81 16.80 6.60 2.64
C MET A 81 16.98 7.62 1.50
N GLY A 82 16.32 8.78 1.57
CA GLY A 82 16.43 9.82 0.54
C GLY A 82 15.43 9.70 -0.61
N GLU A 83 14.60 8.65 -0.56
CA GLU A 83 13.48 8.47 -1.48
C GLU A 83 12.41 9.57 -1.28
N PHE A 84 11.34 9.60 -2.04
CA PHE A 84 10.26 10.58 -1.87
C PHE A 84 10.71 12.04 -1.88
N SER A 85 11.54 12.38 -2.85
CA SER A 85 11.97 13.78 -3.10
C SER A 85 10.83 14.64 -3.68
N MET A 86 9.89 14.03 -4.37
CA MET A 86 8.81 14.72 -5.10
C MET A 86 7.54 14.90 -4.26
N PRO A 87 7.02 16.14 -4.11
CA PRO A 87 5.83 16.42 -3.31
C PRO A 87 4.59 15.62 -3.73
N LEU A 88 4.44 15.31 -5.01
CA LEU A 88 3.31 14.56 -5.55
C LEU A 88 3.23 13.14 -4.99
N MET A 89 4.37 12.47 -4.79
CA MET A 89 4.45 11.16 -4.13
C MET A 89 3.89 11.22 -2.72
N ILE A 90 4.35 12.20 -1.94
CA ILE A 90 3.96 12.38 -0.54
C ILE A 90 2.47 12.67 -0.43
N ILE A 91 1.95 13.60 -1.24
CA ILE A 91 0.53 13.97 -1.26
C ILE A 91 -0.33 12.75 -1.63
N GLY A 92 0.06 12.01 -2.68
CA GLY A 92 -0.66 10.82 -3.10
C GLY A 92 -0.76 9.77 -2.00
N MET A 93 0.34 9.45 -1.34
CA MET A 93 0.37 8.49 -0.24
C MET A 93 -0.47 8.94 0.96
N LEU A 94 -0.35 10.21 1.37
CA LEU A 94 -1.15 10.76 2.47
C LEU A 94 -2.64 10.71 2.15
N CYS A 95 -3.05 11.06 0.92
CA CYS A 95 -4.44 10.95 0.49
C CYS A 95 -4.96 9.50 0.61
N MET A 96 -4.19 8.51 0.16
CA MET A 96 -4.59 7.10 0.25
C MET A 96 -4.73 6.63 1.71
N MET A 97 -3.81 7.02 2.59
CA MET A 97 -3.89 6.70 4.02
C MET A 97 -5.12 7.34 4.68
N ILE A 98 -5.37 8.62 4.40
CA ILE A 98 -6.53 9.35 4.96
C ILE A 98 -7.84 8.72 4.48
N LEU A 99 -7.95 8.39 3.19
CA LEU A 99 -9.13 7.73 2.63
C LEU A 99 -9.37 6.36 3.24
N ALA A 100 -8.32 5.55 3.40
CA ALA A 100 -8.41 4.24 4.04
C ALA A 100 -8.92 4.34 5.49
N GLU A 101 -8.37 5.26 6.28
CA GLU A 101 -8.82 5.50 7.67
C GLU A 101 -10.24 6.06 7.72
N ALA A 102 -10.59 7.01 6.85
CA ALA A 102 -11.93 7.59 6.79
C ALA A 102 -13.00 6.53 6.48
N VAL A 103 -12.70 5.63 5.55
CA VAL A 103 -13.61 4.52 5.21
C VAL A 103 -13.73 3.55 6.37
N ARG A 104 -12.63 3.19 7.05
CA ARG A 104 -12.67 2.35 8.25
C ARG A 104 -13.49 2.98 9.37
N ALA A 105 -13.32 4.28 9.59
CA ALA A 105 -14.09 5.02 10.59
C ALA A 105 -15.60 4.99 10.31
N ARG A 106 -16.01 5.10 9.05
CA ARG A 106 -17.43 5.07 8.65
C ARG A 106 -18.05 3.67 8.73
N VAL A 107 -17.29 2.64 8.37
CA VAL A 107 -17.78 1.25 8.38
C VAL A 107 -17.76 0.66 9.79
N GLY A 108 -16.82 1.12 10.63
CA GLY A 108 -16.56 0.64 11.99
C GLY A 108 -15.32 -0.24 12.05
N TYR A 109 -14.35 0.15 12.88
CA TYR A 109 -13.02 -0.45 12.96
C TYR A 109 -12.99 -1.94 13.33
N GLU A 110 -14.02 -2.41 14.05
CA GLU A 110 -14.12 -3.80 14.51
C GLU A 110 -14.63 -4.76 13.43
N LYS A 111 -15.23 -4.22 12.37
CA LYS A 111 -15.86 -5.01 11.31
C LYS A 111 -14.83 -5.42 10.27
N LYS A 112 -14.83 -6.70 9.84
CA LYS A 112 -14.03 -7.16 8.69
C LYS A 112 -14.33 -6.37 7.41
N SER A 113 -15.58 -5.99 7.21
CA SER A 113 -15.96 -5.16 6.07
C SER A 113 -15.21 -3.83 6.01
N SER A 114 -14.72 -3.31 7.15
CA SER A 114 -13.89 -2.11 7.18
C SER A 114 -12.50 -2.34 6.58
N ILE A 115 -11.93 -3.52 6.78
CA ILE A 115 -10.64 -3.92 6.18
C ILE A 115 -10.81 -4.00 4.66
N ARG A 116 -11.82 -4.75 4.20
CA ARG A 116 -12.13 -4.88 2.76
C ARG A 116 -12.38 -3.54 2.08
N ALA A 117 -13.09 -2.63 2.75
CA ALA A 117 -13.38 -1.30 2.22
C ALA A 117 -12.15 -0.38 2.18
N ALA A 118 -11.16 -0.57 3.06
CA ALA A 118 -9.92 0.21 3.08
C ALA A 118 -8.87 -0.32 2.09
N THR A 119 -8.89 -1.61 1.78
CA THR A 119 -7.88 -2.27 0.94
C THR A 119 -7.67 -1.62 -0.43
N PRO A 120 -8.71 -1.17 -1.19
CA PRO A 120 -8.51 -0.47 -2.45
C PRO A 120 -7.57 0.74 -2.34
N PHE A 121 -7.69 1.51 -1.25
CA PHE A 121 -6.85 2.68 -1.02
C PHE A 121 -5.44 2.30 -0.59
N LEU A 122 -5.31 1.29 0.27
CA LEU A 122 -4.01 0.82 0.76
C LEU A 122 -3.18 0.15 -0.33
N SER A 123 -3.81 -0.54 -1.29
CA SER A 123 -3.13 -1.12 -2.45
C SER A 123 -2.56 -0.06 -3.41
N LEU A 124 -3.02 1.19 -3.32
CA LEU A 124 -2.51 2.30 -4.12
C LEU A 124 -1.37 3.07 -3.44
N ILE A 125 -0.92 2.70 -2.25
CA ILE A 125 0.13 3.44 -1.53
C ILE A 125 1.45 3.39 -2.27
N VAL A 126 1.91 2.21 -2.69
CA VAL A 126 3.14 2.07 -3.49
C VAL A 126 2.94 2.70 -4.86
N PHE A 127 1.77 2.54 -5.48
CA PHE A 127 1.44 3.20 -6.75
C PHE A 127 1.54 4.73 -6.66
N ALA A 128 1.19 5.32 -5.52
CA ALA A 128 1.29 6.76 -5.32
C ALA A 128 2.73 7.29 -5.44
N SER A 129 3.75 6.48 -5.16
CA SER A 129 5.16 6.85 -5.39
C SER A 129 5.52 6.94 -6.89
N PHE A 130 4.71 6.35 -7.76
CA PHE A 130 4.87 6.41 -9.22
C PHE A 130 4.07 7.52 -9.90
N LEU A 131 3.29 8.32 -9.16
CA LEU A 131 2.52 9.44 -9.74
C LEU A 131 3.39 10.42 -10.55
N PRO A 132 4.65 10.74 -10.16
CA PRO A 132 5.51 11.61 -10.96
C PRO A 132 5.79 11.06 -12.36
N LEU A 133 5.86 9.75 -12.55
CA LEU A 133 6.02 9.15 -13.88
C LEU A 133 4.93 9.59 -14.86
N TYR A 134 3.70 9.79 -14.37
CA TYR A 134 2.53 10.11 -15.19
C TYR A 134 2.22 11.60 -15.28
N PHE A 135 2.57 12.37 -14.25
CA PHE A 135 2.18 13.78 -14.12
C PHE A 135 3.37 14.75 -14.07
N GLN A 136 4.59 14.25 -13.86
CA GLN A 136 5.84 15.01 -13.80
C GLN A 136 6.93 14.26 -14.55
N THR A 137 6.63 13.80 -15.77
CA THR A 137 7.45 12.85 -16.55
C THR A 137 8.89 13.33 -16.74
N ASP A 138 9.11 14.64 -16.99
CA ASP A 138 10.47 15.19 -17.17
C ASP A 138 11.31 15.09 -15.89
N ALA A 139 10.71 15.39 -14.73
CA ALA A 139 11.41 15.29 -13.45
C ALA A 139 11.72 13.83 -13.11
N TYR A 140 10.77 12.93 -13.39
CA TYR A 140 10.95 11.48 -13.20
C TYR A 140 12.02 10.92 -14.13
N TYR A 141 12.03 11.36 -15.42
CA TYR A 141 13.04 10.98 -16.39
C TYR A 141 14.44 11.38 -15.95
N ASN A 142 14.62 12.60 -15.45
CA ASN A 142 15.92 13.07 -15.00
C ASN A 142 16.45 12.26 -13.80
N GLY A 143 15.61 11.92 -12.84
CA GLY A 143 16.00 11.02 -11.75
C GLY A 143 16.38 9.62 -12.24
N ALA A 144 15.58 9.03 -13.12
CA ALA A 144 15.88 7.73 -13.71
C ALA A 144 17.15 7.75 -14.58
N LEU A 145 17.45 8.88 -15.24
CA LEU A 145 18.67 9.07 -16.04
C LEU A 145 19.92 9.00 -15.16
N GLU A 146 19.90 9.63 -14.00
CA GLU A 146 21.02 9.63 -13.06
C GLU A 146 21.27 8.25 -12.45
N GLU A 147 20.20 7.50 -12.15
CA GLU A 147 20.29 6.22 -11.44
C GLU A 147 20.51 5.02 -12.38
N MET A 148 19.84 5.01 -13.53
CA MET A 148 19.71 3.82 -14.39
C MET A 148 20.25 4.00 -15.82
N GLY A 149 20.60 5.22 -16.19
CA GLY A 149 21.14 5.56 -17.51
C GLY A 149 20.07 5.86 -18.58
N ALA A 150 20.53 6.40 -19.72
CA ALA A 150 19.68 7.04 -20.73
C ALA A 150 18.68 6.07 -21.39
N ASP A 151 19.12 4.89 -21.78
CA ASP A 151 18.26 3.91 -22.46
C ASP A 151 17.14 3.42 -21.58
N TYR A 152 17.42 3.19 -20.30
CA TYR A 152 16.43 2.78 -19.32
C TYR A 152 15.44 3.90 -19.02
N ALA A 153 15.92 5.12 -18.76
CA ALA A 153 15.11 6.30 -18.51
C ALA A 153 14.15 6.61 -19.68
N ALA A 154 14.64 6.53 -20.92
CA ALA A 154 13.81 6.75 -22.12
C ALA A 154 12.67 5.71 -22.23
N LYS A 155 12.97 4.45 -21.92
CA LYS A 155 11.94 3.39 -21.92
C LYS A 155 10.90 3.58 -20.81
N ILE A 156 11.31 3.92 -19.59
CA ILE A 156 10.38 4.23 -18.50
C ILE A 156 9.47 5.41 -18.89
N ALA A 157 10.04 6.51 -19.38
CA ALA A 157 9.28 7.69 -19.79
C ALA A 157 8.24 7.37 -20.87
N SER A 158 8.53 6.43 -21.77
CA SER A 158 7.56 5.98 -22.79
C SER A 158 6.30 5.33 -22.22
N TYR A 159 6.36 4.84 -20.99
CA TYR A 159 5.19 4.30 -20.26
C TYR A 159 4.42 5.36 -19.47
N GLY A 160 4.88 6.61 -19.42
CA GLY A 160 4.24 7.74 -18.72
C GLY A 160 2.94 8.22 -19.35
N SER A 161 2.12 7.32 -19.90
CA SER A 161 0.85 7.65 -20.55
C SER A 161 -0.34 7.54 -19.58
N PHE A 162 -1.39 8.33 -19.83
CA PHE A 162 -2.62 8.26 -19.03
C PHE A 162 -3.30 6.87 -19.13
N GLY A 163 -3.19 6.19 -20.27
CA GLY A 163 -3.69 4.82 -20.42
C GLY A 163 -2.96 3.84 -19.51
N MET A 164 -1.63 3.93 -19.41
CA MET A 164 -0.82 3.10 -18.51
C MET A 164 -1.12 3.43 -17.04
N PHE A 165 -1.28 4.71 -16.71
CA PHE A 165 -1.72 5.14 -15.38
C PHE A 165 -3.01 4.44 -14.95
N LEU A 166 -4.07 4.48 -15.79
CA LEU A 166 -5.35 3.83 -15.48
C LEU A 166 -5.21 2.31 -15.39
N LEU A 167 -4.44 1.70 -16.28
CA LEU A 167 -4.20 0.25 -16.27
C LEU A 167 -3.56 -0.19 -14.95
N VAL A 168 -2.45 0.44 -14.55
CA VAL A 168 -1.72 0.07 -13.34
C VAL A 168 -2.57 0.35 -12.10
N LEU A 169 -3.29 1.48 -12.05
CA LEU A 169 -4.20 1.81 -10.96
C LEU A 169 -5.26 0.71 -10.76
N VAL A 170 -5.94 0.30 -11.82
CA VAL A 170 -6.97 -0.74 -11.76
C VAL A 170 -6.37 -2.08 -11.35
N LEU A 171 -5.21 -2.45 -11.91
CA LEU A 171 -4.52 -3.68 -11.56
C LEU A 171 -4.09 -3.70 -10.09
N CYS A 172 -3.59 -2.60 -9.54
CA CYS A 172 -3.24 -2.50 -8.11
C CYS A 172 -4.45 -2.75 -7.21
N VAL A 173 -5.60 -2.14 -7.53
CA VAL A 173 -6.83 -2.32 -6.77
C VAL A 173 -7.30 -3.78 -6.82
N ILE A 174 -7.36 -4.37 -8.00
CA ILE A 174 -7.79 -5.77 -8.18
C ILE A 174 -6.85 -6.72 -7.45
N ALA A 175 -5.54 -6.57 -7.65
CA ALA A 175 -4.52 -7.40 -7.03
C ALA A 175 -4.57 -7.33 -5.50
N GLY A 176 -4.67 -6.12 -4.94
CA GLY A 176 -4.80 -5.92 -3.50
C GLY A 176 -6.06 -6.55 -2.92
N MET A 177 -7.20 -6.39 -3.59
CA MET A 177 -8.48 -6.98 -3.15
C MET A 177 -8.48 -8.51 -3.19
N ILE A 178 -7.88 -9.12 -4.21
CA ILE A 178 -7.75 -10.58 -4.29
C ILE A 178 -6.84 -11.08 -3.17
N SER A 179 -5.69 -10.45 -2.99
CA SER A 179 -4.70 -10.85 -1.98
C SER A 179 -5.20 -10.63 -0.55
N GLU A 180 -5.98 -9.59 -0.31
CA GLU A 180 -6.64 -9.37 0.99
C GLU A 180 -7.58 -10.53 1.33
N ARG A 181 -8.44 -10.96 0.39
CA ARG A 181 -9.34 -12.10 0.60
C ARG A 181 -8.60 -13.41 0.87
N LEU A 182 -7.48 -13.62 0.18
CA LEU A 182 -6.60 -14.77 0.45
C LEU A 182 -5.99 -14.68 1.84
N SER A 183 -5.53 -13.49 2.23
CA SER A 183 -4.96 -13.22 3.56
C SER A 183 -5.99 -13.45 4.68
N GLU A 184 -7.24 -13.03 4.52
CA GLU A 184 -8.31 -13.33 5.48
C GLU A 184 -8.49 -14.83 5.70
N LYS A 185 -8.45 -15.63 4.62
CA LYS A 185 -8.57 -17.09 4.71
C LYS A 185 -7.36 -17.72 5.42
N ILE A 186 -6.14 -17.28 5.07
CA ILE A 186 -4.89 -17.80 5.66
C ILE A 186 -4.81 -17.46 7.15
N LEU A 187 -5.18 -16.23 7.51
CA LEU A 187 -5.16 -15.75 8.89
C LEU A 187 -6.32 -16.31 9.73
N LYS A 188 -7.21 -17.12 9.14
CA LYS A 188 -8.40 -17.70 9.79
C LYS A 188 -9.18 -16.62 10.56
N MET A 189 -9.36 -15.47 9.95
CA MET A 189 -10.11 -14.38 10.56
C MET A 189 -11.58 -14.77 10.63
N GLU A 190 -12.04 -15.17 11.81
CA GLU A 190 -13.46 -15.51 12.06
C GLU A 190 -14.30 -14.23 11.99
N GLU A 191 -15.46 -14.30 11.35
CA GLU A 191 -16.46 -13.24 11.52
C GLU A 191 -16.95 -13.32 12.98
N PRO A 192 -17.05 -12.20 13.71
CA PRO A 192 -17.76 -12.23 14.97
C PRO A 192 -19.14 -12.77 14.69
N GLU A 193 -19.51 -13.88 15.36
CA GLU A 193 -20.85 -14.48 15.26
C GLU A 193 -21.86 -13.33 15.37
N ARG A 194 -22.75 -13.23 14.39
CA ARG A 194 -23.87 -12.28 14.55
C ARG A 194 -24.59 -12.72 15.81
N PRO A 195 -24.72 -11.87 16.81
CA PRO A 195 -25.55 -12.23 17.94
C PRO A 195 -26.92 -12.58 17.35
N LEU A 196 -27.37 -13.81 17.61
CA LEU A 196 -28.72 -14.25 17.34
C LEU A 196 -29.67 -13.40 18.19
N PHE A 197 -29.93 -12.17 17.74
CA PHE A 197 -30.92 -11.32 18.33
C PHE A 197 -32.28 -11.75 17.80
N LEU A 198 -32.88 -12.65 18.62
CA LEU A 198 -34.12 -12.31 19.31
C LEU A 198 -35.26 -12.00 18.35
N HIS A 199 -35.85 -13.11 17.89
CA HIS A 199 -37.30 -13.11 17.76
C HIS A 199 -37.89 -12.85 19.16
N ASN A 200 -38.40 -11.67 19.38
CA ASN A 200 -39.54 -11.38 20.24
C ASN A 200 -40.37 -10.30 19.57
#